data_e1b7f95c11b15c04b45bd0fdc0a20669
#
_entry.id   e1b7f95c11b15c04b45bd0fdc0a20669
#
_cell.length_a   1.000
_cell.length_b   1.000
_cell.length_c   1.000
_cell.angle_alpha   90.00
_cell.angle_beta   90.00
_cell.angle_gamma   90.00
#
_symmetry.space_group_name_H-M   'P 1'
#
loop_
_entity.id
_entity.type
_entity.pdbx_description
1 polymer ?
#
loop_
_entity_poly.entity_id
_entity_poly.type
_entity_poly.pdbx_seq_one_letter_code
_entity_poly.pdbx_strand_id
1 'polypeptide(L)'
;HVEAPTAGSVVLAAILLKMAGYGFIRFSLGLFPNASEFFVPLVFLLSLVAIVYTSLVALMQEDMKKLIAYSSVAHMGFVTLGIFTFTQQGIEGSIFQMISHGLVSAALFLCVGVVYDRMHTRQISRYGGIVSIVPRYAVVFMIFTLAALGLPGTSGFIGEFLILMGTFKKNFLVAVIASLGVILAAAYMLWLYRRVIFGKLVNDELK
;
A
#
# COMPACT_ATOMS: atom_id res chain seq x y z
N HIS A 1 -12.90 1.53 8.10
CA HIS A 1 -12.30 0.82 6.96
C HIS A 1 -12.18 -0.68 7.21
N VAL A 2 -11.58 -1.09 8.33
CA VAL A 2 -11.37 -2.51 8.66
C VAL A 2 -12.68 -3.23 9.01
N GLU A 3 -13.58 -2.58 9.73
CA GLU A 3 -14.87 -3.15 10.13
C GLU A 3 -15.93 -3.15 9.01
N ALA A 4 -15.71 -2.40 7.93
CA ALA A 4 -16.60 -2.37 6.79
C ALA A 4 -16.67 -3.74 6.08
N PRO A 5 -17.78 -4.11 5.45
CA PRO A 5 -17.84 -5.30 4.59
C PRO A 5 -16.82 -5.20 3.44
N THR A 6 -16.49 -6.32 2.80
CA THR A 6 -15.44 -6.38 1.76
C THR A 6 -15.63 -5.33 0.67
N ALA A 7 -16.85 -5.19 0.14
CA ALA A 7 -17.17 -4.18 -0.87
C ALA A 7 -16.92 -2.74 -0.37
N GLY A 8 -17.31 -2.41 0.86
CA GLY A 8 -17.04 -1.11 1.47
C GLY A 8 -15.55 -0.83 1.62
N SER A 9 -14.77 -1.83 2.03
CA SER A 9 -13.30 -1.70 2.14
C SER A 9 -12.64 -1.48 0.79
N VAL A 10 -13.13 -2.14 -0.27
CA VAL A 10 -12.64 -1.96 -1.64
C VAL A 10 -12.87 -0.52 -2.10
N VAL A 11 -14.10 0.02 -1.96
CA VAL A 11 -14.39 1.40 -2.35
C VAL A 11 -13.55 2.41 -1.55
N LEU A 12 -13.44 2.21 -0.25
CA LEU A 12 -12.65 3.09 0.63
C LEU A 12 -11.16 3.10 0.25
N ALA A 13 -10.56 1.95 0.04
CA ALA A 13 -9.13 1.84 -0.27
C ALA A 13 -8.80 2.18 -1.72
N ALA A 14 -9.63 1.74 -2.68
CA ALA A 14 -9.33 1.91 -4.09
C ALA A 14 -9.62 3.32 -4.60
N ILE A 15 -10.69 3.97 -4.13
CA ILE A 15 -11.17 5.23 -4.71
C ILE A 15 -11.05 6.39 -3.72
N LEU A 16 -11.66 6.29 -2.54
CA LEU A 16 -11.79 7.43 -1.63
C LEU A 16 -10.44 7.97 -1.14
N LEU A 17 -9.46 7.12 -0.88
CA LEU A 17 -8.11 7.57 -0.51
C LEU A 17 -7.46 8.46 -1.58
N LYS A 18 -7.77 8.25 -2.87
CA LYS A 18 -7.20 9.02 -3.99
C LYS A 18 -7.83 10.40 -4.15
N MET A 19 -9.02 10.60 -3.59
CA MET A 19 -9.66 11.93 -3.55
C MET A 19 -8.77 12.97 -2.85
N ALA A 20 -8.03 12.59 -1.81
CA ALA A 20 -7.10 13.47 -1.12
C ALA A 20 -5.92 13.87 -2.04
N GLY A 21 -5.30 12.91 -2.73
CA GLY A 21 -4.21 13.18 -3.68
C GLY A 21 -4.68 14.07 -4.85
N TYR A 22 -5.85 13.78 -5.39
CA TYR A 22 -6.47 14.63 -6.41
C TYR A 22 -6.71 16.06 -5.89
N GLY A 23 -7.24 16.19 -4.67
CA GLY A 23 -7.48 17.48 -4.02
C GLY A 23 -6.18 18.29 -3.84
N PHE A 24 -5.09 17.66 -3.43
CA PHE A 24 -3.80 18.34 -3.33
C PHE A 24 -3.31 18.84 -4.69
N ILE A 25 -3.34 18.01 -5.73
CA ILE A 25 -2.88 18.39 -7.06
C ILE A 25 -3.77 19.51 -7.63
N ARG A 26 -5.10 19.33 -7.58
CA ARG A 26 -6.05 20.23 -8.25
C ARG A 26 -6.27 21.54 -7.54
N PHE A 27 -6.38 21.49 -6.21
CA PHE A 27 -6.73 22.67 -5.42
C PHE A 27 -5.54 23.26 -4.66
N SER A 28 -4.78 22.47 -3.91
CA SER A 28 -3.68 23.01 -3.10
C SER A 28 -2.56 23.57 -3.97
N LEU A 29 -2.05 22.76 -4.91
CA LEU A 29 -0.98 23.21 -5.80
C LEU A 29 -1.49 24.20 -6.86
N GLY A 30 -2.72 23.98 -7.36
CA GLY A 30 -3.29 24.83 -8.42
C GLY A 30 -3.71 26.21 -7.97
N LEU A 31 -4.30 26.34 -6.78
CA LEU A 31 -4.85 27.60 -6.27
C LEU A 31 -3.92 28.32 -5.26
N PHE A 32 -3.14 27.53 -4.49
CA PHE A 32 -2.33 28.05 -3.38
C PHE A 32 -0.87 27.56 -3.45
N PRO A 33 -0.12 27.78 -4.57
CA PRO A 33 1.23 27.27 -4.72
C PRO A 33 2.20 27.76 -3.64
N ASN A 34 2.17 29.05 -3.31
CA ASN A 34 3.06 29.66 -2.30
C ASN A 34 2.80 29.07 -0.90
N ALA A 35 1.53 28.92 -0.51
CA ALA A 35 1.18 28.30 0.76
C ALA A 35 1.58 26.81 0.78
N SER A 36 1.36 26.11 -0.32
CA SER A 36 1.77 24.71 -0.45
C SER A 36 3.29 24.54 -0.32
N GLU A 37 4.08 25.43 -0.90
CA GLU A 37 5.54 25.43 -0.76
C GLU A 37 5.99 25.74 0.67
N PHE A 38 5.34 26.66 1.36
CA PHE A 38 5.60 26.94 2.77
C PHE A 38 5.41 25.72 3.67
N PHE A 39 4.40 24.89 3.40
CA PHE A 39 4.10 23.69 4.18
C PHE A 39 4.86 22.44 3.75
N VAL A 40 5.73 22.48 2.74
CA VAL A 40 6.53 21.32 2.29
C VAL A 40 7.26 20.60 3.43
N PRO A 41 7.98 21.28 4.35
CA PRO A 41 8.69 20.58 5.42
C PRO A 41 7.75 19.79 6.34
N LEU A 42 6.59 20.35 6.66
CA LEU A 42 5.58 19.67 7.48
C LEU A 42 5.00 18.46 6.76
N VAL A 43 4.64 18.61 5.48
CA VAL A 43 4.08 17.52 4.68
C VAL A 43 5.12 16.41 4.48
N PHE A 44 6.37 16.74 4.26
CA PHE A 44 7.46 15.75 4.16
C PHE A 44 7.60 14.96 5.45
N LEU A 45 7.61 15.63 6.60
CA LEU A 45 7.68 14.97 7.90
C LEU A 45 6.50 13.99 8.10
N LEU A 46 5.28 14.46 7.87
CA LEU A 46 4.07 13.62 8.02
C LEU A 46 4.06 12.46 7.01
N SER A 47 4.53 12.68 5.79
CA SER A 47 4.65 11.64 4.77
C SER A 47 5.69 10.58 5.17
N LEU A 48 6.83 10.98 5.72
CA LEU A 48 7.84 10.04 6.23
C LEU A 48 7.31 9.24 7.42
N VAL A 49 6.60 9.88 8.34
CA VAL A 49 5.91 9.18 9.44
C VAL A 49 4.91 8.18 8.89
N ALA A 50 4.10 8.58 7.90
CA ALA A 50 3.16 7.67 7.25
C ALA A 50 3.89 6.49 6.58
N ILE A 51 5.00 6.71 5.87
CA ILE A 51 5.75 5.65 5.20
C ILE A 51 6.39 4.69 6.21
N VAL A 52 7.19 5.19 7.13
CA VAL A 52 8.03 4.34 8.00
C VAL A 52 7.21 3.78 9.17
N TYR A 53 6.53 4.65 9.93
CA TYR A 53 5.81 4.21 11.11
C TYR A 53 4.65 3.27 10.78
N THR A 54 3.83 3.58 9.76
CA THR A 54 2.70 2.69 9.45
C THR A 54 3.15 1.37 8.81
N SER A 55 4.30 1.34 8.12
CA SER A 55 4.90 0.08 7.65
C SER A 55 5.34 -0.81 8.80
N LEU A 56 5.93 -0.25 9.86
CA LEU A 56 6.27 -1.00 11.07
C LEU A 56 5.02 -1.50 11.80
N VAL A 57 3.98 -0.67 11.87
CA VAL A 57 2.68 -1.08 12.43
C VAL A 57 2.06 -2.19 11.59
N ALA A 58 2.13 -2.11 10.25
CA ALA A 58 1.64 -3.16 9.36
C ALA A 58 2.36 -4.50 9.60
N LEU A 59 3.67 -4.48 9.80
CA LEU A 59 4.48 -5.66 10.07
C LEU A 59 4.02 -6.42 11.34
N MET A 60 3.55 -5.69 12.35
CA MET A 60 3.12 -6.26 13.63
C MET A 60 1.65 -6.68 13.66
N GLN A 61 0.89 -6.52 12.57
CA GLN A 61 -0.53 -6.87 12.57
C GLN A 61 -0.75 -8.38 12.51
N GLU A 62 -1.74 -8.83 13.29
CA GLU A 62 -2.23 -10.21 13.30
C GLU A 62 -3.48 -10.41 12.43
N ASP A 63 -4.13 -9.33 12.01
CA ASP A 63 -5.31 -9.28 11.15
C ASP A 63 -4.89 -8.92 9.73
N MET A 64 -5.21 -9.79 8.74
CA MET A 64 -4.87 -9.57 7.33
C MET A 64 -5.44 -8.26 6.78
N LYS A 65 -6.67 -7.94 7.17
CA LYS A 65 -7.36 -6.75 6.68
C LYS A 65 -6.75 -5.47 7.26
N LYS A 66 -6.34 -5.50 8.54
CA LYS A 66 -5.60 -4.40 9.18
C LYS A 66 -4.23 -4.20 8.54
N LEU A 67 -3.50 -5.27 8.27
CA LEU A 67 -2.19 -5.21 7.62
C LEU A 67 -2.29 -4.49 6.27
N ILE A 68 -3.22 -4.91 5.41
CA ILE A 68 -3.45 -4.28 4.10
C ILE A 68 -3.94 -2.83 4.24
N ALA A 69 -4.75 -2.52 5.25
CA ALA A 69 -5.18 -1.15 5.50
C ALA A 69 -4.00 -0.24 5.89
N TYR A 70 -3.12 -0.68 6.79
CA TYR A 70 -1.93 0.09 7.17
C TYR A 70 -0.92 0.21 6.02
N SER A 71 -0.75 -0.82 5.20
CA SER A 71 0.07 -0.71 3.99
C SER A 71 -0.44 0.37 3.04
N SER A 72 -1.77 0.53 2.93
CA SER A 72 -2.37 1.60 2.11
C SER A 72 -2.02 3.00 2.63
N VAL A 73 -1.93 3.20 3.94
CA VAL A 73 -1.49 4.48 4.52
C VAL A 73 -0.03 4.77 4.15
N ALA A 74 0.85 3.77 4.19
CA ALA A 74 2.24 3.92 3.79
C ALA A 74 2.36 4.31 2.30
N HIS A 75 1.64 3.63 1.40
CA HIS A 75 1.64 3.96 -0.04
C HIS A 75 1.08 5.36 -0.32
N MET A 76 0.04 5.79 0.42
CA MET A 76 -0.45 7.17 0.30
C MET A 76 0.54 8.20 0.87
N GLY A 77 1.37 7.81 1.83
CA GLY A 77 2.53 8.61 2.26
C GLY A 77 3.50 8.91 1.12
N PHE A 78 3.80 7.92 0.27
CA PHE A 78 4.60 8.15 -0.95
C PHE A 78 3.89 9.11 -1.92
N VAL A 79 2.59 8.97 -2.11
CA VAL A 79 1.81 9.86 -2.98
C VAL A 79 1.89 11.31 -2.49
N THR A 80 1.65 11.58 -1.22
CA THR A 80 1.73 12.94 -0.65
C THR A 80 3.15 13.48 -0.72
N LEU A 81 4.15 12.65 -0.45
CA LEU A 81 5.56 13.01 -0.59
C LEU A 81 5.86 13.47 -2.03
N GLY A 82 5.50 12.67 -3.03
CA GLY A 82 5.76 12.97 -4.44
C GLY A 82 5.06 14.24 -4.93
N ILE A 83 3.79 14.46 -4.55
CA ILE A 83 3.03 15.67 -4.91
C ILE A 83 3.77 16.94 -4.44
N PHE A 84 4.22 16.95 -3.19
CA PHE A 84 4.85 18.12 -2.57
C PHE A 84 6.35 18.29 -2.89
N THR A 85 6.91 17.45 -3.76
CA THR A 85 8.24 17.72 -4.35
C THR A 85 8.21 18.86 -5.36
N PHE A 86 7.07 19.17 -5.95
CA PHE A 86 6.90 20.11 -7.07
C PHE A 86 7.74 19.74 -8.31
N THR A 87 8.23 18.51 -8.39
CA THR A 87 8.95 18.00 -9.55
C THR A 87 8.00 17.27 -10.48
N GLN A 88 8.27 17.30 -11.78
CA GLN A 88 7.46 16.58 -12.76
C GLN A 88 7.41 15.08 -12.43
N GLN A 89 8.57 14.46 -12.17
CA GLN A 89 8.65 13.04 -11.82
C GLN A 89 7.85 12.70 -10.56
N GLY A 90 7.93 13.57 -9.52
CA GLY A 90 7.19 13.36 -8.28
C GLY A 90 5.67 13.39 -8.48
N ILE A 91 5.18 14.37 -9.26
CA ILE A 91 3.74 14.50 -9.55
C ILE A 91 3.25 13.36 -10.44
N GLU A 92 3.94 13.07 -11.54
CA GLU A 92 3.59 11.95 -12.44
C GLU A 92 3.63 10.61 -11.72
N GLY A 93 4.68 10.37 -10.91
CA GLY A 93 4.80 9.18 -10.07
C GLY A 93 3.66 9.07 -9.07
N SER A 94 3.24 10.17 -8.47
CA SER A 94 2.11 10.20 -7.51
C SER A 94 0.78 9.87 -8.19
N ILE A 95 0.53 10.41 -9.38
CA ILE A 95 -0.68 10.09 -10.16
C ILE A 95 -0.68 8.61 -10.53
N PHE A 96 0.45 8.11 -11.04
CA PHE A 96 0.57 6.70 -11.41
C PHE A 96 0.41 5.78 -10.18
N GLN A 97 1.01 6.14 -9.04
CA GLN A 97 0.88 5.38 -7.80
C GLN A 97 -0.56 5.36 -7.27
N MET A 98 -1.30 6.45 -7.39
CA MET A 98 -2.73 6.46 -7.03
C MET A 98 -3.52 5.44 -7.84
N ILE A 99 -3.31 5.37 -9.15
CA ILE A 99 -4.01 4.43 -10.05
C ILE A 99 -3.58 2.99 -9.72
N SER A 100 -2.27 2.74 -9.67
CA SER A 100 -1.70 1.41 -9.36
C SER A 100 -2.20 0.90 -8.02
N HIS A 101 -2.04 1.70 -6.96
CA HIS A 101 -2.50 1.32 -5.62
C HIS A 101 -4.02 1.10 -5.59
N GLY A 102 -4.81 1.85 -6.37
CA GLY A 102 -6.25 1.63 -6.48
C GLY A 102 -6.59 0.21 -6.90
N LEU A 103 -5.97 -0.25 -7.99
CA LEU A 103 -6.19 -1.59 -8.54
C LEU A 103 -5.63 -2.67 -7.61
N VAL A 104 -4.40 -2.51 -7.14
CA VAL A 104 -3.72 -3.51 -6.30
C VAL A 104 -4.39 -3.67 -4.93
N SER A 105 -4.75 -2.56 -4.27
CA SER A 105 -5.42 -2.62 -2.97
C SER A 105 -6.83 -3.22 -3.08
N ALA A 106 -7.59 -2.87 -4.14
CA ALA A 106 -8.88 -3.50 -4.41
C ALA A 106 -8.76 -5.01 -4.53
N ALA A 107 -7.81 -5.48 -5.34
CA ALA A 107 -7.56 -6.90 -5.55
C ALA A 107 -7.13 -7.62 -4.26
N LEU A 108 -6.25 -7.02 -3.45
CA LEU A 108 -5.85 -7.60 -2.16
C LEU A 108 -7.03 -7.71 -1.18
N PHE A 109 -7.89 -6.67 -1.10
CA PHE A 109 -9.09 -6.75 -0.26
C PHE A 109 -10.09 -7.78 -0.76
N LEU A 110 -10.23 -7.96 -2.08
CA LEU A 110 -11.04 -9.04 -2.65
C LEU A 110 -10.46 -10.41 -2.33
N CYS A 111 -9.13 -10.59 -2.45
CA CYS A 111 -8.48 -11.84 -2.06
C CYS A 111 -8.74 -12.17 -0.58
N VAL A 112 -8.58 -11.20 0.32
CA VAL A 112 -8.91 -11.39 1.73
C VAL A 112 -10.40 -11.70 1.93
N GLY A 113 -11.29 -11.03 1.17
CA GLY A 113 -12.73 -11.29 1.20
C GLY A 113 -13.08 -12.74 0.87
N VAL A 114 -12.52 -13.27 -0.21
CA VAL A 114 -12.75 -14.67 -0.65
C VAL A 114 -12.41 -15.68 0.45
N VAL A 115 -11.32 -15.48 1.17
CA VAL A 115 -10.90 -16.38 2.25
C VAL A 115 -11.74 -16.14 3.50
N TYR A 116 -12.05 -14.87 3.79
CA TYR A 116 -12.90 -14.50 4.93
C TYR A 116 -14.33 -15.06 4.83
N ASP A 117 -14.92 -15.05 3.64
CA ASP A 117 -16.29 -15.56 3.43
C ASP A 117 -16.40 -17.07 3.71
N ARG A 118 -15.30 -17.80 3.63
CA ARG A 118 -15.24 -19.24 3.95
C ARG A 118 -14.94 -19.52 5.42
N MET A 119 -14.00 -18.76 5.99
CA MET A 119 -13.43 -19.02 7.32
C MET A 119 -14.03 -18.16 8.43
N HIS A 120 -14.76 -17.10 8.09
CA HIS A 120 -15.32 -16.10 8.99
C HIS A 120 -14.33 -15.53 10.03
N THR A 121 -13.03 -15.61 9.72
CA THR A 121 -11.96 -15.03 10.56
C THR A 121 -10.97 -14.25 9.70
N ARG A 122 -10.34 -13.23 10.27
CA ARG A 122 -9.29 -12.41 9.63
C ARG A 122 -7.91 -12.64 10.25
N GLN A 123 -7.84 -13.47 11.29
CA GLN A 123 -6.59 -13.71 12.01
C GLN A 123 -5.63 -14.56 11.18
N ILE A 124 -4.43 -14.04 10.94
CA ILE A 124 -3.38 -14.71 10.15
C ILE A 124 -3.00 -16.07 10.72
N SER A 125 -3.00 -16.21 12.05
CA SER A 125 -2.66 -17.45 12.75
C SER A 125 -3.62 -18.63 12.48
N ARG A 126 -4.82 -18.34 11.98
CA ARG A 126 -5.83 -19.35 11.64
C ARG A 126 -5.65 -19.90 10.22
N TYR A 127 -4.74 -19.31 9.44
CA TYR A 127 -4.46 -19.68 8.07
C TYR A 127 -3.10 -20.38 7.95
N GLY A 128 -2.90 -21.11 6.86
CA GLY A 128 -1.66 -21.79 6.51
C GLY A 128 -1.94 -22.86 5.48
N GLY A 129 -1.00 -23.11 4.57
CA GLY A 129 -1.08 -24.20 3.60
C GLY A 129 -2.16 -24.06 2.51
N ILE A 130 -2.72 -22.87 2.29
CA ILE A 130 -3.78 -22.64 1.29
C ILE A 130 -3.33 -23.06 -0.11
N VAL A 131 -2.05 -22.98 -0.43
CA VAL A 131 -1.49 -23.39 -1.73
C VAL A 131 -1.81 -24.85 -2.09
N SER A 132 -1.90 -25.73 -1.11
CA SER A 132 -2.18 -27.15 -1.33
C SER A 132 -3.64 -27.42 -1.73
N ILE A 133 -4.56 -26.52 -1.39
CA ILE A 133 -5.99 -26.69 -1.66
C ILE A 133 -6.42 -25.85 -2.86
N VAL A 134 -6.00 -24.58 -2.92
CA VAL A 134 -6.41 -23.63 -3.96
C VAL A 134 -5.17 -22.96 -4.60
N PRO A 135 -4.39 -23.68 -5.42
CA PRO A 135 -3.14 -23.14 -5.99
C PRO A 135 -3.37 -21.94 -6.89
N ARG A 136 -4.49 -21.88 -7.62
CA ARG A 136 -4.82 -20.73 -8.48
C ARG A 136 -5.01 -19.44 -7.68
N TYR A 137 -5.63 -19.54 -6.51
CA TYR A 137 -5.78 -18.41 -5.59
C TYR A 137 -4.41 -17.93 -5.09
N ALA A 138 -3.53 -18.86 -4.74
CA ALA A 138 -2.18 -18.53 -4.29
C ALA A 138 -1.40 -17.74 -5.36
N VAL A 139 -1.51 -18.13 -6.65
CA VAL A 139 -0.88 -17.39 -7.76
C VAL A 139 -1.44 -15.97 -7.88
N VAL A 140 -2.76 -15.82 -7.88
CA VAL A 140 -3.40 -14.49 -7.97
C VAL A 140 -3.00 -13.60 -6.80
N PHE A 141 -3.03 -14.14 -5.59
CA PHE A 141 -2.61 -13.39 -4.40
C PHE A 141 -1.12 -13.01 -4.45
N MET A 142 -0.24 -13.88 -4.99
CA MET A 142 1.19 -13.57 -5.21
C MET A 142 1.37 -12.39 -6.16
N ILE A 143 0.67 -12.38 -7.31
CA ILE A 143 0.77 -11.29 -8.29
C ILE A 143 0.47 -9.95 -7.64
N PHE A 144 -0.62 -9.83 -6.89
CA PHE A 144 -0.97 -8.59 -6.23
C PHE A 144 -0.07 -8.26 -5.03
N THR A 145 0.44 -9.28 -4.33
CA THR A 145 1.46 -9.09 -3.29
C THR A 145 2.75 -8.51 -3.88
N LEU A 146 3.24 -9.04 -5.00
CA LEU A 146 4.42 -8.53 -5.70
C LEU A 146 4.19 -7.12 -6.25
N ALA A 147 2.99 -6.82 -6.75
CA ALA A 147 2.64 -5.48 -7.20
C ALA A 147 2.56 -4.48 -6.03
N ALA A 148 2.09 -4.90 -4.86
CA ALA A 148 2.02 -4.06 -3.67
C ALA A 148 3.39 -3.74 -3.07
N LEU A 149 4.35 -4.67 -3.12
CA LEU A 149 5.72 -4.41 -2.65
C LEU A 149 6.59 -3.62 -3.64
N GLY A 150 6.06 -3.31 -4.84
CA GLY A 150 6.80 -2.54 -5.84
C GLY A 150 7.91 -3.34 -6.53
N LEU A 151 7.67 -4.63 -6.87
CA LEU A 151 8.64 -5.42 -7.63
C LEU A 151 8.85 -4.81 -9.03
N PRO A 152 10.11 -4.65 -9.50
CA PRO A 152 10.37 -4.25 -10.88
C PRO A 152 9.63 -5.12 -11.89
N GLY A 153 8.91 -4.50 -12.83
CA GLY A 153 8.00 -5.18 -13.75
C GLY A 153 6.53 -5.15 -13.34
N THR A 154 6.22 -4.63 -12.15
CA THR A 154 4.84 -4.38 -11.69
C THR A 154 4.50 -2.89 -11.68
N SER A 155 3.20 -2.59 -11.64
CA SER A 155 2.72 -1.19 -11.66
C SER A 155 3.15 -0.39 -10.42
N GLY A 156 3.24 -1.00 -9.24
CA GLY A 156 3.65 -0.33 -8.01
C GLY A 156 5.08 0.25 -8.08
N PHE A 157 5.99 -0.48 -8.72
CA PHE A 157 7.38 -0.05 -8.86
C PHE A 157 7.52 1.30 -9.60
N ILE A 158 6.79 1.49 -10.70
CA ILE A 158 6.92 2.69 -11.53
C ILE A 158 6.55 3.94 -10.72
N GLY A 159 5.43 3.89 -10.00
CA GLY A 159 4.97 5.03 -9.21
C GLY A 159 5.94 5.40 -8.09
N GLU A 160 6.33 4.43 -7.27
CA GLU A 160 7.24 4.64 -6.14
C GLU A 160 8.63 5.08 -6.59
N PHE A 161 9.16 4.48 -7.67
CA PHE A 161 10.46 4.85 -8.21
C PHE A 161 10.48 6.30 -8.70
N LEU A 162 9.45 6.74 -9.45
CA LEU A 162 9.36 8.12 -9.92
C LEU A 162 9.22 9.11 -8.75
N ILE A 163 8.46 8.76 -7.71
CA ILE A 163 8.32 9.57 -6.49
C ILE A 163 9.69 9.71 -5.81
N LEU A 164 10.42 8.61 -5.63
CA LEU A 164 11.76 8.65 -5.02
C LEU A 164 12.73 9.47 -5.84
N MET A 165 12.72 9.35 -7.16
CA MET A 165 13.54 10.17 -8.05
C MET A 165 13.21 11.66 -7.95
N GLY A 166 11.91 12.00 -7.91
CA GLY A 166 11.47 13.39 -7.71
C GLY A 166 11.88 13.93 -6.33
N THR A 167 11.74 13.11 -5.30
CA THR A 167 12.13 13.46 -3.93
C THR A 167 13.64 13.62 -3.79
N PHE A 168 14.42 12.74 -4.42
CA PHE A 168 15.88 12.82 -4.43
C PHE A 168 16.40 14.16 -4.99
N LYS A 169 15.77 14.65 -6.06
CA LYS A 169 16.11 15.97 -6.65
C LYS A 169 15.80 17.14 -5.72
N LYS A 170 14.76 17.05 -4.89
CA LYS A 170 14.37 18.10 -3.95
C LYS A 170 15.10 18.02 -2.63
N ASN A 171 15.21 16.82 -2.06
CA ASN A 171 15.88 16.58 -0.77
C ASN A 171 16.39 15.13 -0.68
N PHE A 172 17.70 14.97 -0.70
CA PHE A 172 18.36 13.66 -0.63
C PHE A 172 18.02 12.88 0.64
N LEU A 173 18.07 13.54 1.82
CA LEU A 173 17.84 12.87 3.11
C LEU A 173 16.42 12.31 3.21
N VAL A 174 15.43 13.09 2.76
CA VAL A 174 14.02 12.65 2.72
C VAL A 174 13.86 11.42 1.81
N ALA A 175 14.51 11.41 0.65
CA ALA A 175 14.47 10.27 -0.27
C ALA A 175 15.10 9.01 0.34
N VAL A 176 16.21 9.14 1.04
CA VAL A 176 16.88 8.02 1.74
C VAL A 176 15.95 7.43 2.80
N ILE A 177 15.33 8.27 3.64
CA ILE A 177 14.41 7.78 4.67
C ILE A 177 13.18 7.14 4.02
N ALA A 178 12.62 7.75 2.98
CA ALA A 178 11.46 7.20 2.26
C ALA A 178 11.78 5.83 1.63
N SER A 179 13.00 5.60 1.13
CA SER A 179 13.40 4.32 0.54
C SER A 179 13.33 3.15 1.52
N LEU A 180 13.43 3.39 2.83
CA LEU A 180 13.19 2.35 3.85
C LEU A 180 11.77 1.80 3.77
N GLY A 181 10.80 2.60 3.32
CA GLY A 181 9.43 2.16 3.12
C GLY A 181 9.30 1.02 2.11
N VAL A 182 10.11 1.03 1.05
CA VAL A 182 10.13 -0.06 0.04
C VAL A 182 10.62 -1.37 0.66
N ILE A 183 11.66 -1.30 1.49
CA ILE A 183 12.20 -2.48 2.20
C ILE A 183 11.16 -3.02 3.19
N LEU A 184 10.52 -2.14 3.94
CA LEU A 184 9.47 -2.51 4.90
C LEU A 184 8.24 -3.08 4.19
N ALA A 185 7.87 -2.53 3.01
CA ALA A 185 6.77 -3.06 2.19
C ALA A 185 7.03 -4.50 1.78
N ALA A 186 8.24 -4.80 1.31
CA ALA A 186 8.64 -6.17 0.99
C ALA A 186 8.57 -7.07 2.24
N ALA A 187 9.04 -6.59 3.38
CA ALA A 187 9.04 -7.37 4.62
C ALA A 187 7.62 -7.77 5.06
N TYR A 188 6.69 -6.81 5.22
CA TYR A 188 5.35 -7.16 5.73
C TYR A 188 4.50 -7.91 4.70
N MET A 189 4.62 -7.61 3.39
CA MET A 189 3.83 -8.28 2.35
C MET A 189 4.28 -9.73 2.13
N LEU A 190 5.58 -9.98 2.04
CA LEU A 190 6.10 -11.34 1.90
C LEU A 190 5.87 -12.18 3.17
N TRP A 191 5.94 -11.54 4.34
CA TRP A 191 5.63 -12.23 5.60
C TRP A 191 4.15 -12.59 5.71
N LEU A 192 3.24 -11.70 5.30
CA LEU A 192 1.81 -12.02 5.17
C LEU A 192 1.59 -13.20 4.25
N TYR A 193 2.15 -13.14 3.03
CA TYR A 193 2.00 -14.18 2.03
C TYR A 193 2.50 -15.53 2.54
N ARG A 194 3.70 -15.55 3.13
CA ARG A 194 4.28 -16.77 3.71
C ARG A 194 3.38 -17.40 4.77
N ARG A 195 2.82 -16.61 5.68
CA ARG A 195 2.00 -17.11 6.78
C ARG A 195 0.64 -17.63 6.32
N VAL A 196 0.05 -17.01 5.31
CA VAL A 196 -1.29 -17.36 4.82
C VAL A 196 -1.25 -18.51 3.81
N ILE A 197 -0.33 -18.43 2.86
CA ILE A 197 -0.32 -19.33 1.70
C ILE A 197 0.52 -20.58 1.93
N PHE A 198 1.71 -20.43 2.53
CA PHE A 198 2.62 -21.55 2.79
C PHE A 198 2.45 -22.13 4.19
N GLY A 199 3.14 -23.21 4.46
CA GLY A 199 3.13 -23.92 5.74
C GLY A 199 2.21 -25.13 5.75
N LYS A 200 1.99 -25.66 6.96
CA LYS A 200 1.05 -26.77 7.17
C LYS A 200 -0.38 -26.24 7.18
N LEU A 201 -1.31 -27.02 6.66
CA LEU A 201 -2.72 -26.71 6.76
C LEU A 201 -3.12 -26.70 8.24
N VAL A 202 -3.50 -25.52 8.74
CA VAL A 202 -3.84 -25.32 10.16
C VAL A 202 -5.29 -25.68 10.43
N ASN A 203 -6.16 -25.54 9.43
CA ASN A 203 -7.60 -25.72 9.59
C ASN A 203 -8.18 -26.61 8.48
N ASP A 204 -8.81 -27.72 8.87
CA ASP A 204 -9.43 -28.66 7.93
C ASP A 204 -10.73 -28.12 7.28
N GLU A 205 -11.30 -27.04 7.82
CA GLU A 205 -12.47 -26.37 7.23
C GLU A 205 -12.17 -25.71 5.86
N LEU A 206 -10.90 -25.64 5.49
CA LEU A 206 -10.47 -25.15 4.16
C LEU A 206 -10.52 -26.22 3.07
N LYS A 207 -10.71 -27.49 3.44
CA LYS A 207 -10.88 -28.60 2.48
C LYS A 207 -12.26 -28.61 1.89
#